data_745e5dba8abd99b1f6756e6dc5920865
#
_entry.id   745e5dba8abd99b1f6756e6dc5920865
#
_cell.length_a   1.000
_cell.length_b   1.000
_cell.length_c   1.000
_cell.angle_alpha   90.00
_cell.angle_beta   90.00
_cell.angle_gamma   90.00
#
_symmetry.space_group_name_H-M   'P 1'
#
loop_
_entity.id
_entity.type
_entity.pdbx_description
1 polymer ?
#
loop_
_entity_poly.entity_id
_entity_poly.type
_entity_poly.pdbx_seq_one_letter_code
_entity_poly.pdbx_strand_id
1 'polypeptide(L)'
;QNACWRRLKRLEDEGYILKRVALVDPVKLGSAMVVFVTVRAAEHSDEWLAAFAGAVRTIPEVVEFYRMSGEVDYLLKLRVKDIAAYDGVYRRLIKAVRLLDISSAFAMEEMKFTTSVPIAL
;
A
#
# COMPACT_ATOMS: atom_id res chain seq x y z
N GLN A 1 33.33 -16.93 -1.01
CA GLN A 1 32.38 -16.23 -0.17
C GLN A 1 33.10 -15.39 0.85
N ASN A 2 32.64 -14.20 1.08
CA ASN A 2 33.28 -13.28 1.99
C ASN A 2 32.40 -13.01 3.22
N ALA A 3 32.98 -12.26 4.17
CA ALA A 3 32.29 -11.93 5.40
C ALA A 3 31.00 -11.14 5.16
N CYS A 4 30.98 -10.31 4.12
CA CYS A 4 29.80 -9.49 3.76
C CYS A 4 28.62 -10.37 3.37
N TRP A 5 28.85 -11.40 2.54
CA TRP A 5 27.80 -12.32 2.13
C TRP A 5 27.25 -13.11 3.33
N ARG A 6 28.13 -13.54 4.23
CA ARG A 6 27.72 -14.26 5.43
C ARG A 6 26.88 -13.40 6.37
N ARG A 7 27.19 -12.09 6.47
CA ARG A 7 26.42 -11.16 7.28
C ARG A 7 25.03 -10.94 6.70
N LEU A 8 24.92 -10.78 5.38
CA LEU A 8 23.62 -10.67 4.71
C LEU A 8 22.76 -11.90 4.95
N LYS A 9 23.35 -13.07 4.75
CA LYS A 9 22.68 -14.35 4.97
C LYS A 9 22.18 -14.47 6.40
N ARG A 10 23.00 -14.09 7.37
CA ARG A 10 22.62 -14.11 8.77
C ARG A 10 21.47 -13.17 9.08
N LEU A 11 21.48 -11.97 8.52
CA LEU A 11 20.39 -11.02 8.72
C LEU A 11 19.08 -11.52 8.11
N GLU A 12 19.14 -12.20 6.98
CA GLU A 12 17.98 -12.86 6.40
C GLU A 12 17.48 -14.01 7.29
N ASP A 13 18.37 -14.85 7.73
CA ASP A 13 18.03 -16.01 8.55
C ASP A 13 17.41 -15.60 9.90
N GLU A 14 17.88 -14.49 10.48
CA GLU A 14 17.34 -13.95 11.74
C GLU A 14 16.13 -13.04 11.54
N GLY A 15 15.69 -12.84 10.31
CA GLY A 15 14.48 -12.10 10.03
C GLY A 15 14.62 -10.57 9.96
N TYR A 16 15.84 -10.03 10.08
CA TYR A 16 16.04 -8.59 9.95
C TYR A 16 15.88 -8.12 8.49
N ILE A 17 16.27 -8.96 7.55
CA ILE A 17 16.03 -8.71 6.12
C ILE A 17 14.94 -9.67 5.67
N LEU A 18 13.77 -9.11 5.33
CA LEU A 18 12.64 -9.91 4.87
C LEU A 18 12.87 -10.45 3.46
N LYS A 19 13.39 -9.61 2.58
CA LYS A 19 13.72 -9.98 1.21
C LYS A 19 14.62 -8.91 0.60
N ARG A 20 15.27 -9.26 -0.50
CA ARG A 20 16.06 -8.33 -1.30
C ARG A 20 15.33 -8.05 -2.59
N VAL A 21 15.18 -6.78 -2.94
CA VAL A 21 14.46 -6.35 -4.13
C VAL A 21 15.24 -5.24 -4.82
N ALA A 22 15.02 -5.09 -6.12
CA ALA A 22 15.47 -3.93 -6.85
C ALA A 22 14.38 -2.87 -6.76
N LEU A 23 14.77 -1.63 -6.48
CA LEU A 23 13.83 -0.51 -6.52
C LEU A 23 13.80 0.02 -7.95
N VAL A 24 12.60 0.27 -8.45
CA VAL A 24 12.40 0.79 -9.80
C VAL A 24 11.80 2.19 -9.73
N ASP A 25 12.03 2.98 -10.76
CA ASP A 25 11.49 4.33 -10.85
C ASP A 25 10.05 4.27 -11.36
N PRO A 26 9.05 4.63 -10.54
CA PRO A 26 7.65 4.56 -10.96
C PRO A 26 7.33 5.45 -12.15
N VAL A 27 8.01 6.59 -12.28
CA VAL A 27 7.81 7.51 -13.41
C VAL A 27 8.17 6.82 -14.71
N LYS A 28 9.31 6.13 -14.74
CA LYS A 28 9.77 5.42 -15.94
C LYS A 28 8.89 4.23 -16.29
N LEU A 29 8.20 3.66 -15.30
CA LEU A 29 7.29 2.54 -15.51
C LEU A 29 5.83 2.98 -15.71
N GLY A 30 5.59 4.30 -15.75
CA GLY A 30 4.26 4.81 -16.03
C GLY A 30 3.29 4.79 -14.85
N SER A 31 3.79 4.68 -13.61
CA SER A 31 2.97 4.65 -12.38
C SER A 31 3.33 5.79 -11.43
N ALA A 32 3.48 6.99 -11.99
CA ALA A 32 3.97 8.15 -11.25
C ALA A 32 2.96 8.78 -10.30
N MET A 33 1.66 8.62 -10.57
CA MET A 33 0.63 9.28 -9.78
C MET A 33 0.40 8.54 -8.46
N VAL A 34 0.49 9.27 -7.35
CA VAL A 34 0.23 8.72 -6.02
C VAL A 34 -1.11 9.22 -5.52
N VAL A 35 -1.94 8.30 -5.04
CA VAL A 35 -3.27 8.61 -4.51
C VAL A 35 -3.40 8.02 -3.12
N PHE A 36 -3.90 8.81 -2.18
CA PHE A 36 -4.23 8.32 -0.85
C PHE A 36 -5.74 8.20 -0.73
N VAL A 37 -6.21 7.01 -0.41
CA VAL A 37 -7.65 6.72 -0.29
C VAL A 37 -7.95 6.42 1.17
N THR A 38 -8.91 7.15 1.75
CA THR A 38 -9.39 6.87 3.10
C THR A 38 -10.77 6.25 3.02
N VAL A 39 -11.01 5.25 3.87
CA VAL A 39 -12.23 4.48 3.83
C VAL A 39 -12.84 4.42 5.23
N ARG A 40 -14.17 4.63 5.30
CA ARG A 40 -14.94 4.35 6.51
C ARG A 40 -15.84 3.17 6.21
N ALA A 41 -15.76 2.14 7.05
CA ALA A 41 -16.52 0.91 6.88
C ALA A 41 -17.99 1.10 7.22
N ALA A 42 -18.87 0.46 6.45
CA ALA A 42 -20.30 0.47 6.76
C ALA A 42 -20.62 -0.40 7.98
N GLU A 43 -19.77 -1.39 8.24
CA GLU A 43 -19.88 -2.27 9.41
C GLU A 43 -18.51 -2.76 9.83
N HIS A 44 -18.41 -3.29 11.04
CA HIS A 44 -17.13 -3.73 11.63
C HIS A 44 -17.16 -5.23 11.93
N SER A 45 -17.65 -6.02 10.97
CA SER A 45 -17.69 -7.49 11.09
C SER A 45 -16.44 -8.11 10.48
N ASP A 46 -16.11 -9.32 10.93
CA ASP A 46 -15.01 -10.09 10.36
C ASP A 46 -15.27 -10.40 8.89
N GLU A 47 -16.51 -10.67 8.51
CA GLU A 47 -16.90 -10.94 7.14
C GLU A 47 -16.67 -9.74 6.24
N TRP A 48 -17.03 -8.55 6.71
CA TRP A 48 -16.80 -7.33 5.95
C TRP A 48 -15.31 -7.10 5.73
N LEU A 49 -14.51 -7.22 6.80
CA LEU A 49 -13.07 -7.02 6.74
C LEU A 49 -12.41 -8.04 5.80
N ALA A 50 -12.80 -9.30 5.89
CA ALA A 50 -12.24 -10.33 5.01
C ALA A 50 -12.54 -10.04 3.55
N ALA A 51 -13.75 -9.62 3.23
CA ALA A 51 -14.14 -9.26 1.87
C ALA A 51 -13.35 -8.04 1.37
N PHE A 52 -13.23 -7.00 2.20
CA PHE A 52 -12.50 -5.79 1.84
C PHE A 52 -11.01 -6.07 1.64
N ALA A 53 -10.39 -6.72 2.63
CA ALA A 53 -8.97 -7.05 2.55
C ALA A 53 -8.66 -7.97 1.36
N GLY A 54 -9.54 -8.94 1.10
CA GLY A 54 -9.41 -9.82 -0.05
C GLY A 54 -9.43 -9.07 -1.35
N ALA A 55 -10.36 -8.12 -1.50
CA ALA A 55 -10.43 -7.29 -2.71
C ALA A 55 -9.18 -6.40 -2.86
N VAL A 56 -8.76 -5.73 -1.78
CA VAL A 56 -7.59 -4.85 -1.80
C VAL A 56 -6.34 -5.60 -2.21
N ARG A 57 -6.13 -6.81 -1.69
CA ARG A 57 -4.95 -7.61 -2.00
C ARG A 57 -4.84 -8.02 -3.46
N THR A 58 -5.95 -8.02 -4.19
CA THR A 58 -5.93 -8.37 -5.62
C THR A 58 -5.73 -7.18 -6.54
N ILE A 59 -5.62 -5.97 -5.99
CA ILE A 59 -5.44 -4.75 -6.77
C ILE A 59 -3.96 -4.36 -6.75
N PRO A 60 -3.21 -4.58 -7.85
CA PRO A 60 -1.76 -4.32 -7.84
C PRO A 60 -1.42 -2.84 -7.68
N GLU A 61 -2.31 -1.93 -8.05
CA GLU A 61 -2.12 -0.49 -7.87
C GLU A 61 -2.10 -0.08 -6.39
N VAL A 62 -2.69 -0.88 -5.50
CA VAL A 62 -2.63 -0.63 -4.06
C VAL A 62 -1.29 -1.15 -3.54
N VAL A 63 -0.42 -0.23 -3.15
CA VAL A 63 0.94 -0.57 -2.71
C VAL A 63 1.10 -0.54 -1.20
N GLU A 64 0.18 0.11 -0.48
CA GLU A 64 0.15 0.12 0.99
C GLU A 64 -1.31 0.12 1.44
N PHE A 65 -1.57 -0.57 2.54
CA PHE A 65 -2.91 -0.73 3.07
C PHE A 65 -2.81 -0.82 4.60
N TYR A 66 -3.44 0.13 5.30
CA TYR A 66 -3.38 0.24 6.76
C TYR A 66 -4.75 0.30 7.38
N ARG A 67 -4.89 -0.31 8.55
CA ARG A 67 -6.02 -0.05 9.44
C ARG A 67 -5.64 1.11 10.35
N MET A 68 -6.53 2.08 10.47
CA MET A 68 -6.26 3.33 11.15
C MET A 68 -7.05 3.45 12.45
N SER A 69 -6.48 4.17 13.41
CA SER A 69 -7.25 4.71 14.53
C SER A 69 -7.74 6.11 14.13
N GLY A 70 -8.81 6.59 14.73
CA GLY A 70 -9.35 7.91 14.45
C GLY A 70 -10.59 7.86 13.55
N GLU A 71 -10.81 8.92 12.78
CA GLU A 71 -12.05 9.11 12.02
C GLU A 71 -12.21 8.16 10.85
N VAL A 72 -11.11 7.78 10.20
CA VAL A 72 -11.16 6.85 9.10
C VAL A 72 -10.73 5.48 9.56
N ASP A 73 -11.26 4.44 8.93
CA ASP A 73 -10.98 3.07 9.34
C ASP A 73 -9.79 2.48 8.61
N TYR A 74 -9.62 2.83 7.33
CA TYR A 74 -8.54 2.29 6.50
C TYR A 74 -7.93 3.37 5.62
N LEU A 75 -6.63 3.23 5.37
CA LEU A 75 -5.87 4.10 4.48
C LEU A 75 -5.17 3.22 3.44
N LEU A 76 -5.34 3.59 2.17
CA LEU A 76 -4.66 2.93 1.06
C LEU A 76 -3.79 3.93 0.34
N LYS A 77 -2.61 3.48 -0.07
CA LYS A 77 -1.77 4.25 -0.99
C LYS A 77 -1.77 3.54 -2.33
N LEU A 78 -2.11 4.28 -3.38
CA LEU A 78 -2.13 3.77 -4.73
C LEU A 78 -1.01 4.39 -5.56
N ARG A 79 -0.47 3.60 -6.50
CA ARG A 79 0.34 4.14 -7.59
C ARG A 79 -0.37 3.78 -8.88
N VAL A 80 -0.74 4.80 -9.65
CA VAL A 80 -1.53 4.63 -10.88
C VAL A 80 -0.92 5.48 -11.99
N LYS A 81 -1.22 5.14 -13.23
CA LYS A 81 -0.69 5.87 -14.37
C LYS A 81 -1.47 7.15 -14.68
N ASP A 82 -2.77 7.16 -14.40
CA ASP A 82 -3.67 8.25 -14.73
C ASP A 82 -4.98 8.19 -13.93
N ILE A 83 -5.84 9.15 -14.14
CA ILE A 83 -7.14 9.25 -13.48
C ILE A 83 -8.04 8.06 -13.83
N ALA A 84 -8.01 7.60 -15.07
CA ALA A 84 -8.82 6.46 -15.50
C ALA A 84 -8.44 5.19 -14.74
N ALA A 85 -7.15 4.96 -14.53
CA ALA A 85 -6.66 3.83 -13.75
C ALA A 85 -7.11 3.93 -12.29
N TYR A 86 -7.05 5.13 -11.71
CA TYR A 86 -7.58 5.37 -10.37
C TYR A 86 -9.07 5.04 -10.30
N ASP A 87 -9.86 5.51 -11.27
CA ASP A 87 -11.29 5.25 -11.28
C ASP A 87 -11.60 3.76 -11.35
N GLY A 88 -10.79 3.00 -12.06
CA GLY A 88 -10.90 1.53 -12.09
C GLY A 88 -10.73 0.91 -10.70
N VAL A 89 -9.76 1.38 -9.95
CA VAL A 89 -9.56 0.92 -8.56
C VAL A 89 -10.76 1.31 -7.69
N TYR A 90 -11.19 2.56 -7.79
CA TYR A 90 -12.34 3.06 -7.04
C TYR A 90 -13.57 2.18 -7.26
N ARG A 91 -13.88 1.86 -8.50
CA ARG A 91 -15.04 1.03 -8.86
C ARG A 91 -14.93 -0.38 -8.30
N ARG A 92 -13.73 -0.95 -8.29
CA ARG A 92 -13.51 -2.27 -7.70
C ARG A 92 -13.76 -2.25 -6.20
N LEU A 93 -13.33 -1.19 -5.52
CA LEU A 93 -13.53 -1.08 -4.07
C LEU A 93 -15.01 -0.96 -3.71
N ILE A 94 -15.75 -0.10 -4.39
CA ILE A 94 -17.18 0.10 -4.06
C ILE A 94 -18.05 -1.10 -4.44
N LYS A 95 -17.60 -1.93 -5.37
CA LYS A 95 -18.31 -3.17 -5.71
C LYS A 95 -18.04 -4.30 -4.73
N ALA A 96 -16.88 -4.27 -4.06
CA ALA A 96 -16.46 -5.38 -3.21
C ALA A 96 -17.25 -5.44 -1.90
N VAL A 97 -17.53 -4.27 -1.31
CA VAL A 97 -18.19 -4.16 -0.02
C VAL A 97 -18.98 -2.86 0.06
N ARG A 98 -19.88 -2.79 1.05
CA ARG A 98 -20.55 -1.52 1.38
C ARG A 98 -19.60 -0.63 2.17
N LEU A 99 -19.44 0.60 1.72
CA LEU A 99 -18.63 1.62 2.38
C LEU A 99 -19.54 2.71 2.93
N LEU A 100 -19.22 3.18 4.14
CA LEU A 100 -19.90 4.36 4.69
C LEU A 100 -19.42 5.61 3.97
N ASP A 101 -18.12 5.68 3.74
CA ASP A 101 -17.50 6.80 3.03
C ASP A 101 -16.20 6.37 2.40
N ILE A 102 -15.86 6.98 1.28
CA ILE A 102 -14.57 6.81 0.61
C ILE A 102 -14.14 8.17 0.08
N SER A 103 -12.91 8.56 0.39
CA SER A 103 -12.37 9.85 0.00
C SER A 103 -10.97 9.64 -0.56
N SER A 104 -10.63 10.38 -1.61
CA SER A 104 -9.34 10.25 -2.28
C SER A 104 -8.66 11.60 -2.40
N ALA A 105 -7.35 11.62 -2.18
CA ALA A 105 -6.52 12.79 -2.34
C ALA A 105 -5.31 12.42 -3.19
N PHE A 106 -5.03 13.24 -4.20
CA PHE A 106 -3.91 13.01 -5.11
C PHE A 106 -2.71 13.79 -4.59
N ALA A 107 -1.56 13.13 -4.47
CA ALA A 107 -0.33 13.82 -4.11
C ALA A 107 0.08 14.70 -5.27
N MET A 108 0.25 15.99 -5.01
CA MET A 108 0.71 16.94 -6.02
C MET A 108 2.18 16.75 -6.32
N GLU A 109 2.93 16.33 -5.31
CA GLU A 109 4.38 16.18 -5.40
C GLU A 109 4.84 15.27 -4.26
N GLU A 110 5.81 14.42 -4.52
CA GLU A 110 6.41 13.56 -3.51
C GLU A 110 7.62 14.29 -2.92
N MET A 111 7.46 14.87 -1.72
CA MET A 111 8.49 15.69 -1.09
C MET A 111 9.63 14.85 -0.52
N LYS A 112 9.31 13.66 -0.05
CA LYS A 112 10.30 12.71 0.47
C LYS A 112 9.76 11.31 0.31
N PHE A 113 10.59 10.43 -0.21
CA PHE A 113 10.29 9.01 -0.23
C PHE A 113 11.56 8.23 0.11
N THR A 114 11.46 7.32 1.06
CA THR A 114 12.57 6.44 1.42
C THR A 114 12.05 5.08 1.82
N THR A 115 12.82 4.05 1.54
CA THR A 115 12.57 2.71 2.03
C THR A 115 13.37 2.40 3.30
N SER A 116 14.17 3.37 3.77
CA SER A 116 14.94 3.23 4.99
C SER A 116 14.02 3.23 6.20
N VAL A 117 14.28 2.33 7.13
CA VAL A 117 13.53 2.24 8.38
C VAL A 117 14.41 2.74 9.52
N PRO A 118 13.91 3.66 10.36
CA PRO A 118 14.69 4.10 11.53
C PRO A 118 14.88 2.92 12.48
N ILE A 119 16.07 2.82 13.01
CA ILE A 119 16.41 1.74 13.95
C ILE A 119 16.03 2.19 15.36
N ALA A 120 15.18 1.41 16.02
CA ALA A 120 14.68 1.72 17.36
C ALA A 120 14.88 0.55 18.31
N LEU A 121 16.14 0.09 18.38
CA LEU A 121 16.49 -1.05 19.25
C LEU A 121 16.61 -0.64 20.70
#